data_ebba687a50ead6642bde16b869ea9726
#
_entry.id   ebba687a50ead6642bde16b869ea9726
#
_cell.length_a   1.000
_cell.length_b   1.000
_cell.length_c   1.000
_cell.angle_alpha   90.00
_cell.angle_beta   90.00
_cell.angle_gamma   90.00
#
_symmetry.space_group_name_H-M   'P 1'
#
loop_
_entity.id
_entity.type
_entity.pdbx_description
1 polymer ?
#
loop_
_entity_poly.entity_id
_entity_poly.type
_entity_poly.pdbx_seq_one_letter_code
_entity_poly.pdbx_strand_id
1 'polypeptide(L)'
;MPIIEVEGLEKTFKTRDREAGLASSLRSFIAPRYRERQAVKHISFSLEAGEVLAFIGPNGAGKSTTIKVLTGILYPSGGKATVLGLTPWRERRKLAFRIASIYGQKSQLWYHLPPQDTFDLLARIYELDLAEYRKRRDFLIEVFDIADYIRTPARKLSLGERMRCELAAALMHKPSVVFLDEPTIGLDVIAKQRMRELIGQLNVEEGVTIFLTSHDAGDIEQVCRRAIVINHGEIILDTPVAKMKRDYLKVKTVDLLLQEPAATLLKTDEKSGEQRLSIQLPSSIHEELLVTEGIQIVKARGHGLKLEIDTSRCPLEPIIAAVMQHCHILDMTIADPPMEEIIARIYGEQTQHENEM
;
A
#
# COMPACT_ATOMS: atom_id res chain seq x y z
N MET A 1 -5.54 -11.40 22.29
CA MET A 1 -4.06 -11.51 22.22
C MET A 1 -3.66 -11.32 20.76
N PRO A 2 -2.71 -10.45 20.49
CA PRO A 2 -2.28 -10.21 19.12
C PRO A 2 -1.77 -11.49 18.47
N ILE A 3 -2.12 -11.67 17.19
CA ILE A 3 -1.67 -12.82 16.40
C ILE A 3 -0.28 -12.59 15.81
N ILE A 4 0.08 -11.33 15.60
CA ILE A 4 1.43 -10.85 15.28
C ILE A 4 1.81 -9.77 16.29
N GLU A 5 3.01 -9.88 16.85
CA GLU A 5 3.56 -8.89 17.76
C GLU A 5 5.01 -8.61 17.39
N VAL A 6 5.35 -7.33 17.29
CA VAL A 6 6.66 -6.85 16.87
C VAL A 6 7.14 -5.79 17.86
N GLU A 7 8.31 -5.98 18.43
CA GLU A 7 8.91 -5.06 19.41
C GLU A 7 10.33 -4.67 18.98
N GLY A 8 10.53 -3.41 18.64
CA GLY A 8 11.83 -2.85 18.32
C GLY A 8 12.57 -3.61 17.21
N LEU A 9 11.85 -4.11 16.20
CA LEU A 9 12.43 -4.94 15.14
C LEU A 9 13.39 -4.14 14.28
N GLU A 10 14.57 -4.73 14.06
CA GLU A 10 15.63 -4.13 13.25
C GLU A 10 16.14 -5.11 12.19
N LYS A 11 16.48 -4.58 11.02
CA LYS A 11 17.19 -5.33 9.99
C LYS A 11 18.20 -4.47 9.25
N THR A 12 19.47 -4.83 9.42
CA THR A 12 20.61 -4.24 8.71
C THR A 12 21.21 -5.28 7.76
N PHE A 13 21.44 -4.87 6.51
CA PHE A 13 22.16 -5.67 5.53
C PHE A 13 23.59 -5.14 5.40
N LYS A 14 24.56 -6.06 5.38
CA LYS A 14 25.97 -5.76 5.10
C LYS A 14 26.28 -6.16 3.67
N THR A 15 26.46 -5.17 2.81
CA THR A 15 26.81 -5.39 1.40
C THR A 15 28.29 -5.06 1.19
N ARG A 16 29.02 -5.96 0.54
CA ARG A 16 30.41 -5.71 0.21
C ARG A 16 30.48 -4.64 -0.88
N ASP A 17 31.20 -3.57 -0.60
CA ASP A 17 31.41 -2.51 -1.57
C ASP A 17 32.39 -3.02 -2.64
N ARG A 18 31.95 -3.10 -3.89
CA ARG A 18 32.75 -3.53 -5.02
C ARG A 18 33.07 -2.30 -5.87
N GLU A 19 34.24 -1.75 -5.70
CA GLU A 19 34.75 -0.76 -6.65
C GLU A 19 35.06 -1.44 -7.99
N ALA A 20 34.66 -0.82 -9.10
CA ALA A 20 34.91 -1.33 -10.44
C ALA A 20 36.42 -1.20 -10.76
N GLY A 21 37.08 -2.30 -11.15
CA GLY A 21 38.47 -2.35 -11.59
C GLY A 21 39.23 -3.59 -11.10
N LEU A 22 40.17 -4.10 -11.89
CA LEU A 22 40.95 -5.30 -11.56
C LEU A 22 41.84 -5.12 -10.32
N ALA A 23 42.44 -3.94 -10.13
CA ALA A 23 43.28 -3.62 -8.98
C ALA A 23 42.49 -3.47 -7.69
N SER A 24 41.24 -2.92 -7.76
CA SER A 24 40.33 -2.80 -6.62
C SER A 24 39.75 -4.15 -6.22
N SER A 25 39.55 -5.06 -7.17
CA SER A 25 39.10 -6.43 -6.89
C SER A 25 40.11 -7.21 -6.04
N LEU A 26 41.43 -7.10 -6.32
CA LEU A 26 42.48 -7.72 -5.52
C LEU A 26 42.59 -7.11 -4.12
N ARG A 27 42.50 -5.77 -4.00
CA ARG A 27 42.49 -5.08 -2.71
C ARG A 27 41.29 -5.40 -1.84
N SER A 28 40.14 -5.60 -2.48
CA SER A 28 38.88 -5.98 -1.80
C SER A 28 38.92 -7.40 -1.23
N PHE A 29 39.81 -8.28 -1.68
CA PHE A 29 40.01 -9.62 -1.10
C PHE A 29 40.77 -9.56 0.23
N ILE A 30 41.70 -8.61 0.39
CA ILE A 30 42.54 -8.50 1.58
C ILE A 30 41.88 -7.64 2.66
N ALA A 31 41.15 -6.58 2.27
CA ALA A 31 40.45 -5.66 3.19
C ALA A 31 39.07 -5.33 2.64
N PRO A 32 38.08 -6.19 2.86
CA PRO A 32 36.71 -5.95 2.37
C PRO A 32 36.06 -4.76 3.09
N ARG A 33 35.64 -3.74 2.34
CA ARG A 33 34.79 -2.67 2.87
C ARG A 33 33.35 -3.11 2.79
N TYR A 34 32.59 -2.96 3.88
CA TYR A 34 31.19 -3.26 3.96
C TYR A 34 30.41 -1.95 4.09
N ARG A 35 29.39 -1.82 3.25
CA ARG A 35 28.36 -0.79 3.39
C ARG A 35 27.20 -1.38 4.14
N GLU A 36 26.84 -0.78 5.25
CA GLU A 36 25.64 -1.16 6.01
C GLU A 36 24.44 -0.38 5.48
N ARG A 37 23.34 -1.11 5.27
CA ARG A 37 22.05 -0.53 4.93
C ARG A 37 21.01 -1.02 5.94
N GLN A 38 20.54 -0.11 6.75
CA GLN A 38 19.45 -0.36 7.68
C GLN A 38 18.12 -0.33 6.90
N ALA A 39 17.50 -1.50 6.71
CA ALA A 39 16.27 -1.65 5.95
C ALA A 39 15.02 -1.57 6.84
N VAL A 40 15.16 -1.89 8.13
CA VAL A 40 14.12 -1.76 9.16
C VAL A 40 14.82 -1.23 10.42
N LYS A 41 14.24 -0.18 11.00
CA LYS A 41 14.80 0.59 12.11
C LYS A 41 13.82 0.62 13.28
N HIS A 42 14.01 -0.28 14.21
CA HIS A 42 13.36 -0.30 15.52
C HIS A 42 11.81 -0.18 15.47
N ILE A 43 11.15 -0.88 14.52
CA ILE A 43 9.70 -0.82 14.37
C ILE A 43 8.96 -1.67 15.42
N SER A 44 7.83 -1.18 15.89
CA SER A 44 6.96 -1.89 16.85
C SER A 44 5.50 -1.75 16.43
N PHE A 45 4.78 -2.86 16.38
CA PHE A 45 3.33 -2.89 16.10
C PHE A 45 2.76 -4.25 16.49
N SER A 46 1.45 -4.34 16.55
CA SER A 46 0.72 -5.60 16.76
C SER A 46 -0.42 -5.73 15.76
N LEU A 47 -0.88 -6.96 15.52
CA LEU A 47 -2.02 -7.28 14.66
C LEU A 47 -2.92 -8.29 15.38
N GLU A 48 -4.21 -7.98 15.47
CA GLU A 48 -5.19 -8.87 16.07
C GLU A 48 -5.69 -9.94 15.09
N ALA A 49 -6.23 -11.03 15.64
CA ALA A 49 -6.78 -12.11 14.82
C ALA A 49 -7.98 -11.61 13.99
N GLY A 50 -8.03 -11.97 12.70
CA GLY A 50 -9.07 -11.55 11.76
C GLY A 50 -8.95 -10.11 11.26
N GLU A 51 -7.89 -9.39 11.63
CA GLU A 51 -7.63 -8.04 11.12
C GLU A 51 -7.02 -8.08 9.72
N VAL A 52 -7.37 -7.09 8.89
CA VAL A 52 -6.72 -6.84 7.59
C VAL A 52 -5.92 -5.55 7.70
N LEU A 53 -4.60 -5.69 7.72
CA LEU A 53 -3.64 -4.59 7.84
C LEU A 53 -3.01 -4.24 6.50
N ALA A 54 -3.05 -2.96 6.13
CA ALA A 54 -2.21 -2.41 5.07
C ALA A 54 -0.86 -1.94 5.64
N PHE A 55 0.23 -2.44 5.07
CA PHE A 55 1.59 -1.99 5.40
C PHE A 55 2.16 -1.24 4.20
N ILE A 56 2.11 0.09 4.25
CA ILE A 56 2.26 1.01 3.13
C ILE A 56 3.62 1.67 3.19
N GLY A 57 4.24 1.89 2.03
CA GLY A 57 5.52 2.60 1.98
C GLY A 57 6.07 2.67 0.56
N PRO A 58 6.97 3.60 0.26
CA PRO A 58 7.65 3.66 -1.03
C PRO A 58 8.56 2.45 -1.25
N ASN A 59 9.04 2.30 -2.48
CA ASN A 59 10.00 1.25 -2.80
C ASN A 59 11.27 1.42 -1.97
N GLY A 60 11.67 0.33 -1.29
CA GLY A 60 12.84 0.34 -0.40
C GLY A 60 12.58 0.80 1.03
N ALA A 61 11.33 1.13 1.40
CA ALA A 61 10.94 1.53 2.76
C ALA A 61 11.08 0.44 3.83
N GLY A 62 11.24 -0.83 3.44
CA GLY A 62 11.37 -1.95 4.39
C GLY A 62 10.22 -2.96 4.37
N LYS A 63 9.14 -2.73 3.60
CA LYS A 63 7.94 -3.58 3.55
C LYS A 63 8.23 -5.07 3.38
N SER A 64 8.78 -5.46 2.22
CA SER A 64 9.10 -6.87 1.92
C SER A 64 10.16 -7.45 2.85
N THR A 65 11.04 -6.60 3.43
CA THR A 65 12.01 -7.03 4.45
C THR A 65 11.29 -7.44 5.73
N THR A 66 10.33 -6.64 6.18
CA THR A 66 9.49 -6.93 7.35
C THR A 66 8.73 -8.23 7.16
N ILE A 67 8.03 -8.42 6.02
CA ILE A 67 7.35 -9.68 5.71
C ILE A 67 8.32 -10.87 5.76
N LYS A 68 9.50 -10.76 5.17
CA LYS A 68 10.49 -11.86 5.18
C LYS A 68 11.00 -12.19 6.58
N VAL A 69 11.05 -11.25 7.51
CA VAL A 69 11.37 -11.53 8.92
C VAL A 69 10.17 -12.22 9.59
N LEU A 70 8.95 -11.72 9.41
CA LEU A 70 7.73 -12.28 10.01
C LEU A 70 7.40 -13.69 9.47
N THR A 71 7.80 -14.02 8.26
CA THR A 71 7.65 -15.37 7.68
C THR A 71 8.84 -16.28 7.99
N GLY A 72 9.84 -15.81 8.75
CA GLY A 72 11.02 -16.58 9.13
C GLY A 72 12.02 -16.84 8.00
N ILE A 73 11.91 -16.12 6.87
CA ILE A 73 12.87 -16.18 5.75
C ILE A 73 14.16 -15.43 6.10
N LEU A 74 14.04 -14.32 6.83
CA LEU A 74 15.17 -13.52 7.27
C LEU A 74 15.28 -13.49 8.77
N TYR A 75 16.53 -13.52 9.28
CA TYR A 75 16.84 -13.22 10.67
C TYR A 75 16.86 -11.71 10.89
N PRO A 76 16.27 -11.18 11.97
CA PRO A 76 16.42 -9.79 12.35
C PRO A 76 17.85 -9.49 12.81
N SER A 77 18.24 -8.21 12.81
CA SER A 77 19.48 -7.72 13.41
C SER A 77 19.30 -7.35 14.89
N GLY A 78 18.06 -7.01 15.29
CA GLY A 78 17.66 -6.68 16.64
C GLY A 78 16.16 -6.78 16.83
N GLY A 79 15.70 -6.62 18.08
CA GLY A 79 14.30 -6.67 18.44
C GLY A 79 13.71 -8.08 18.53
N LYS A 80 12.39 -8.14 18.69
CA LYS A 80 11.61 -9.38 18.83
C LYS A 80 10.43 -9.36 17.91
N ALA A 81 9.99 -10.54 17.47
CA ALA A 81 8.70 -10.72 16.80
C ALA A 81 8.13 -12.11 17.12
N THR A 82 6.82 -12.16 17.27
CA THR A 82 6.06 -13.40 17.35
C THR A 82 4.94 -13.39 16.30
N VAL A 83 4.70 -14.54 15.70
CA VAL A 83 3.57 -14.81 14.80
C VAL A 83 2.90 -16.09 15.28
N LEU A 84 1.62 -16.01 15.61
CA LEU A 84 0.87 -17.14 16.20
C LEU A 84 1.54 -17.68 17.48
N GLY A 85 2.19 -16.80 18.26
CA GLY A 85 2.95 -17.17 19.47
C GLY A 85 4.30 -17.85 19.20
N LEU A 86 4.71 -17.99 17.93
CA LEU A 86 5.97 -18.61 17.52
C LEU A 86 7.00 -17.54 17.14
N THR A 87 8.28 -17.75 17.45
CA THR A 87 9.37 -16.92 16.96
C THR A 87 9.70 -17.29 15.51
N PRO A 88 9.43 -16.43 14.49
CA PRO A 88 9.43 -16.84 13.08
C PRO A 88 10.70 -17.53 12.61
N TRP A 89 11.86 -17.00 12.94
CA TRP A 89 13.17 -17.50 12.47
C TRP A 89 13.68 -18.70 13.28
N ARG A 90 13.14 -18.96 14.50
CA ARG A 90 13.51 -20.11 15.32
C ARG A 90 12.61 -21.31 15.08
N GLU A 91 11.31 -21.06 14.84
CA GLU A 91 10.29 -22.07 14.72
C GLU A 91 9.67 -22.11 13.32
N ARG A 92 10.49 -21.77 12.30
CA ARG A 92 10.05 -21.59 10.91
C ARG A 92 9.24 -22.76 10.37
N ARG A 93 9.63 -24.01 10.68
CA ARG A 93 8.90 -25.20 10.21
C ARG A 93 7.49 -25.26 10.76
N LYS A 94 7.30 -25.03 12.04
CA LYS A 94 5.96 -25.02 12.67
C LYS A 94 5.12 -23.87 12.13
N LEU A 95 5.75 -22.70 11.97
CA LEU A 95 5.08 -21.51 11.46
C LEU A 95 4.61 -21.70 10.01
N ALA A 96 5.41 -22.31 9.14
CA ALA A 96 5.09 -22.54 7.73
C ALA A 96 3.80 -23.34 7.51
N PHE A 97 3.42 -24.20 8.45
CA PHE A 97 2.14 -24.95 8.39
C PHE A 97 0.92 -24.10 8.77
N ARG A 98 1.12 -22.90 9.29
CA ARG A 98 0.05 -22.05 9.84
C ARG A 98 -0.08 -20.70 9.14
N ILE A 99 0.86 -20.37 8.27
CA ILE A 99 0.86 -19.12 7.50
C ILE A 99 0.94 -19.40 6.00
N ALA A 100 0.46 -18.46 5.21
CA ALA A 100 0.75 -18.39 3.78
C ALA A 100 1.47 -17.08 3.44
N SER A 101 2.28 -17.09 2.40
CA SER A 101 2.93 -15.87 1.89
C SER A 101 2.92 -15.87 0.37
N ILE A 102 2.46 -14.76 -0.21
CA ILE A 102 2.40 -14.56 -1.66
C ILE A 102 3.22 -13.32 -1.99
N TYR A 103 4.13 -13.48 -2.94
CA TYR A 103 5.00 -12.41 -3.43
C TYR A 103 4.62 -12.10 -4.88
N GLY A 104 3.96 -10.98 -5.12
CA GLY A 104 3.34 -10.66 -6.42
C GLY A 104 4.26 -10.74 -7.65
N GLN A 105 5.57 -10.64 -7.45
CA GLN A 105 6.55 -10.75 -8.53
C GLN A 105 7.12 -12.17 -8.73
N LYS A 106 6.81 -13.13 -7.85
CA LYS A 106 7.36 -14.48 -7.89
C LYS A 106 6.25 -15.51 -7.79
N SER A 107 5.97 -16.15 -8.90
CA SER A 107 4.99 -17.23 -8.93
C SER A 107 5.43 -18.42 -8.08
N GLN A 108 4.48 -18.95 -7.29
CA GLN A 108 4.63 -20.21 -6.55
C GLN A 108 4.15 -21.42 -7.38
N LEU A 109 3.40 -21.15 -8.45
CA LEU A 109 2.98 -22.19 -9.39
C LEU A 109 4.16 -22.61 -10.25
N TRP A 110 4.26 -23.91 -10.52
CA TRP A 110 5.24 -24.40 -11.44
C TRP A 110 4.90 -24.01 -12.89
N TYR A 111 5.74 -23.22 -13.48
CA TYR A 111 5.51 -22.52 -14.75
C TYR A 111 5.04 -23.42 -15.90
N HIS A 112 5.55 -24.65 -15.95
CA HIS A 112 5.23 -25.60 -17.02
C HIS A 112 4.09 -26.56 -16.67
N LEU A 113 3.62 -26.57 -15.43
CA LEU A 113 2.57 -27.46 -14.94
C LEU A 113 1.26 -26.73 -14.73
N PRO A 114 0.12 -27.44 -14.81
CA PRO A 114 -1.17 -26.89 -14.40
C PRO A 114 -1.20 -26.54 -12.90
N PRO A 115 -2.00 -25.54 -12.48
CA PRO A 115 -2.21 -25.22 -11.06
C PRO A 115 -2.64 -26.44 -10.23
N GLN A 116 -3.44 -27.35 -10.80
CA GLN A 116 -3.86 -28.56 -10.12
C GLN A 116 -2.70 -29.42 -9.62
N ASP A 117 -1.64 -29.57 -10.41
CA ASP A 117 -0.46 -30.36 -10.02
C ASP A 117 0.25 -29.71 -8.82
N THR A 118 0.24 -28.35 -8.75
CA THR A 118 0.75 -27.62 -7.60
C THR A 118 -0.12 -27.85 -6.39
N PHE A 119 -1.46 -27.86 -6.52
CA PHE A 119 -2.39 -28.13 -5.43
C PHE A 119 -2.20 -29.56 -4.86
N ASP A 120 -2.08 -30.55 -5.76
CA ASP A 120 -1.84 -31.95 -5.38
C ASP A 120 -0.50 -32.11 -4.60
N LEU A 121 0.52 -31.38 -5.04
CA LEU A 121 1.82 -31.39 -4.34
C LEU A 121 1.72 -30.70 -2.98
N LEU A 122 1.10 -29.52 -2.88
CA LEU A 122 0.95 -28.80 -1.63
C LEU A 122 0.13 -29.60 -0.61
N ALA A 123 -0.91 -30.34 -1.07
CA ALA A 123 -1.66 -31.24 -0.19
C ALA A 123 -0.75 -32.28 0.46
N ARG A 124 0.22 -32.82 -0.28
CA ARG A 124 1.20 -33.78 0.28
C ARG A 124 2.23 -33.11 1.19
N ILE A 125 2.72 -31.93 0.82
CA ILE A 125 3.69 -31.15 1.63
C ILE A 125 3.09 -30.77 2.99
N TYR A 126 1.83 -30.34 2.99
CA TYR A 126 1.10 -29.98 4.20
C TYR A 126 0.41 -31.14 4.89
N GLU A 127 0.65 -32.38 4.41
CA GLU A 127 0.14 -33.62 5.03
C GLU A 127 -1.39 -33.62 5.18
N LEU A 128 -2.12 -33.04 4.19
CA LEU A 128 -3.58 -32.95 4.24
C LEU A 128 -4.23 -34.32 4.01
N ASP A 129 -5.30 -34.61 4.77
CA ASP A 129 -6.15 -35.75 4.50
C ASP A 129 -6.77 -35.65 3.11
N LEU A 130 -6.88 -36.76 2.38
CA LEU A 130 -7.33 -36.77 0.99
C LEU A 130 -8.78 -36.27 0.84
N ALA A 131 -9.66 -36.58 1.77
CA ALA A 131 -11.07 -36.17 1.70
C ALA A 131 -11.18 -34.66 2.03
N GLU A 132 -10.44 -34.18 3.02
CA GLU A 132 -10.36 -32.74 3.35
C GLU A 132 -9.73 -31.96 2.21
N TYR A 133 -8.65 -32.48 1.62
CA TYR A 133 -8.02 -31.86 0.44
C TYR A 133 -9.01 -31.68 -0.70
N ARG A 134 -9.74 -32.75 -1.09
CA ARG A 134 -10.71 -32.68 -2.17
C ARG A 134 -11.79 -31.63 -1.90
N LYS A 135 -12.37 -31.65 -0.72
CA LYS A 135 -13.38 -30.67 -0.30
C LYS A 135 -12.82 -29.23 -0.35
N ARG A 136 -11.60 -29.04 0.16
CA ARG A 136 -10.95 -27.73 0.18
C ARG A 136 -10.62 -27.24 -1.23
N ARG A 137 -10.06 -28.12 -2.05
CA ARG A 137 -9.74 -27.83 -3.46
C ARG A 137 -10.98 -27.37 -4.21
N ASP A 138 -12.06 -28.14 -4.14
CA ASP A 138 -13.28 -27.88 -4.88
C ASP A 138 -13.92 -26.56 -4.43
N PHE A 139 -13.92 -26.26 -3.13
CA PHE A 139 -14.30 -24.96 -2.58
C PHE A 139 -13.45 -23.82 -3.13
N LEU A 140 -12.12 -23.96 -3.13
CA LEU A 140 -11.23 -22.91 -3.64
C LEU A 140 -11.36 -22.73 -5.15
N ILE A 141 -11.60 -23.79 -5.92
CA ILE A 141 -11.89 -23.71 -7.36
C ILE A 141 -13.11 -22.85 -7.62
N GLU A 142 -14.19 -23.04 -6.83
CA GLU A 142 -15.43 -22.28 -6.93
C GLU A 142 -15.23 -20.82 -6.52
N VAL A 143 -14.71 -20.56 -5.33
CA VAL A 143 -14.51 -19.20 -4.78
C VAL A 143 -13.61 -18.35 -5.69
N PHE A 144 -12.53 -18.94 -6.20
CA PHE A 144 -11.57 -18.22 -7.06
C PHE A 144 -11.94 -18.23 -8.54
N ASP A 145 -13.04 -18.90 -8.92
CA ASP A 145 -13.52 -19.00 -10.31
C ASP A 145 -12.38 -19.43 -11.24
N ILE A 146 -11.76 -20.59 -10.94
CA ILE A 146 -10.59 -21.10 -11.64
C ILE A 146 -10.83 -22.43 -12.37
N ALA A 147 -12.09 -22.91 -12.42
CA ALA A 147 -12.47 -24.20 -12.97
C ALA A 147 -12.00 -24.38 -14.42
N ASP A 148 -12.17 -23.36 -15.26
CA ASP A 148 -11.92 -23.44 -16.70
C ASP A 148 -10.44 -23.59 -17.06
N TYR A 149 -9.54 -23.13 -16.18
CA TYR A 149 -8.11 -23.08 -16.47
C TYR A 149 -7.20 -23.78 -15.45
N ILE A 150 -7.75 -24.41 -14.42
CA ILE A 150 -6.96 -25.13 -13.40
C ILE A 150 -6.08 -26.25 -13.98
N ARG A 151 -6.46 -26.80 -15.14
CA ARG A 151 -5.71 -27.82 -15.87
C ARG A 151 -4.83 -27.24 -17.00
N THR A 152 -4.84 -25.93 -17.17
CA THR A 152 -4.01 -25.23 -18.17
C THR A 152 -2.63 -24.93 -17.55
N PRO A 153 -1.51 -25.22 -18.24
CA PRO A 153 -0.18 -24.88 -17.72
C PRO A 153 -0.05 -23.41 -17.35
N ALA A 154 0.52 -23.10 -16.17
CA ALA A 154 0.60 -21.77 -15.60
C ALA A 154 1.18 -20.70 -16.54
N ARG A 155 2.11 -21.08 -17.44
CA ARG A 155 2.68 -20.20 -18.47
C ARG A 155 1.69 -19.67 -19.51
N LYS A 156 0.55 -20.32 -19.66
CA LYS A 156 -0.49 -19.94 -20.61
C LYS A 156 -1.59 -19.07 -19.99
N LEU A 157 -1.57 -18.92 -18.68
CA LEU A 157 -2.53 -18.12 -17.93
C LEU A 157 -2.16 -16.64 -18.02
N SER A 158 -3.16 -15.79 -18.10
CA SER A 158 -3.00 -14.35 -17.85
C SER A 158 -2.48 -14.10 -16.43
N LEU A 159 -1.97 -12.91 -16.16
CA LEU A 159 -1.47 -12.57 -14.84
C LEU A 159 -2.56 -12.67 -13.76
N GLY A 160 -3.78 -12.22 -14.08
CA GLY A 160 -4.93 -12.28 -13.15
C GLY A 160 -5.38 -13.71 -12.86
N GLU A 161 -5.51 -14.56 -13.89
CA GLU A 161 -5.83 -15.99 -13.72
C GLU A 161 -4.76 -16.71 -12.89
N ARG A 162 -3.48 -16.44 -13.19
CA ARG A 162 -2.37 -17.02 -12.45
C ARG A 162 -2.39 -16.59 -10.99
N MET A 163 -2.63 -15.31 -10.69
CA MET A 163 -2.69 -14.80 -9.33
C MET A 163 -3.84 -15.42 -8.53
N ARG A 164 -5.01 -15.62 -9.14
CA ARG A 164 -6.13 -16.34 -8.52
C ARG A 164 -5.75 -17.78 -8.16
N CYS A 165 -5.08 -18.49 -9.06
CA CYS A 165 -4.57 -19.83 -8.78
C CYS A 165 -3.49 -19.85 -7.69
N GLU A 166 -2.63 -18.82 -7.62
CA GLU A 166 -1.61 -18.68 -6.56
C GLU A 166 -2.22 -18.46 -5.19
N LEU A 167 -3.25 -17.60 -5.10
CA LEU A 167 -4.02 -17.42 -3.87
C LEU A 167 -4.69 -18.72 -3.44
N ALA A 168 -5.39 -19.39 -4.36
CA ALA A 168 -6.02 -20.68 -4.06
C ALA A 168 -4.99 -21.72 -3.57
N ALA A 169 -3.82 -21.80 -4.21
CA ALA A 169 -2.74 -22.68 -3.79
C ALA A 169 -2.25 -22.36 -2.36
N ALA A 170 -2.03 -21.08 -2.08
CA ALA A 170 -1.54 -20.63 -0.77
C ALA A 170 -2.53 -20.89 0.37
N LEU A 171 -3.83 -20.98 0.07
CA LEU A 171 -4.90 -21.21 1.04
C LEU A 171 -5.26 -22.68 1.23
N MET A 172 -4.61 -23.58 0.51
CA MET A 172 -4.94 -25.01 0.52
C MET A 172 -4.87 -25.62 1.91
N HIS A 173 -3.92 -25.21 2.74
CA HIS A 173 -3.67 -25.73 4.10
C HIS A 173 -4.37 -24.93 5.20
N LYS A 174 -5.34 -24.07 4.87
CA LYS A 174 -6.13 -23.22 5.80
C LYS A 174 -5.24 -22.41 6.75
N PRO A 175 -4.40 -21.51 6.24
CA PRO A 175 -3.52 -20.71 7.08
C PRO A 175 -4.32 -19.76 7.98
N SER A 176 -3.82 -19.51 9.21
CA SER A 176 -4.39 -18.52 10.12
C SER A 176 -3.99 -17.08 9.76
N VAL A 177 -2.83 -16.92 9.11
CA VAL A 177 -2.29 -15.61 8.67
C VAL A 177 -1.82 -15.72 7.24
N VAL A 178 -2.19 -14.73 6.41
CA VAL A 178 -1.75 -14.61 5.02
C VAL A 178 -0.96 -13.32 4.84
N PHE A 179 0.26 -13.43 4.36
CA PHE A 179 1.11 -12.32 3.98
C PHE A 179 1.03 -12.11 2.47
N LEU A 180 0.59 -10.93 2.04
CA LEU A 180 0.45 -10.55 0.63
C LEU A 180 1.42 -9.40 0.33
N ASP A 181 2.48 -9.67 -0.44
CA ASP A 181 3.46 -8.65 -0.84
C ASP A 181 3.13 -8.16 -2.25
N GLU A 182 2.41 -7.04 -2.34
CA GLU A 182 1.96 -6.38 -3.57
C GLU A 182 1.14 -7.30 -4.51
N PRO A 183 0.03 -7.91 -4.05
CA PRO A 183 -0.70 -8.94 -4.80
C PRO A 183 -1.41 -8.41 -6.05
N THR A 184 -1.64 -7.11 -6.17
CA THR A 184 -2.35 -6.47 -7.29
C THR A 184 -1.41 -5.84 -8.32
N ILE A 185 -0.08 -5.92 -8.10
CA ILE A 185 0.90 -5.31 -9.00
C ILE A 185 0.83 -5.91 -10.41
N GLY A 186 0.75 -5.04 -11.41
CA GLY A 186 0.71 -5.45 -12.82
C GLY A 186 -0.63 -6.02 -13.30
N LEU A 187 -1.64 -6.11 -12.44
CA LEU A 187 -2.99 -6.49 -12.82
C LEU A 187 -3.71 -5.29 -13.47
N ASP A 188 -4.60 -5.59 -14.42
CA ASP A 188 -5.55 -4.61 -14.93
C ASP A 188 -6.63 -4.25 -13.89
N VAL A 189 -7.43 -3.22 -14.17
CA VAL A 189 -8.43 -2.69 -13.24
C VAL A 189 -9.46 -3.75 -12.80
N ILE A 190 -9.91 -4.59 -13.75
CA ILE A 190 -10.91 -5.63 -13.48
C ILE A 190 -10.32 -6.74 -12.61
N ALA A 191 -9.10 -7.19 -12.93
CA ALA A 191 -8.40 -8.20 -12.15
C ALA A 191 -8.04 -7.70 -10.74
N LYS A 192 -7.67 -6.43 -10.57
CA LYS A 192 -7.47 -5.79 -9.26
C LYS A 192 -8.75 -5.82 -8.43
N GLN A 193 -9.87 -5.40 -9.02
CA GLN A 193 -11.15 -5.37 -8.32
C GLN A 193 -11.56 -6.77 -7.85
N ARG A 194 -11.49 -7.77 -8.72
CA ARG A 194 -11.72 -9.18 -8.37
C ARG A 194 -10.82 -9.67 -7.24
N MET A 195 -9.53 -9.29 -7.28
CA MET A 195 -8.55 -9.67 -6.25
C MET A 195 -8.93 -9.09 -4.89
N ARG A 196 -9.36 -7.82 -4.82
CA ARG A 196 -9.82 -7.15 -3.60
C ARG A 196 -11.04 -7.83 -3.01
N GLU A 197 -12.03 -8.15 -3.86
CA GLU A 197 -13.22 -8.88 -3.46
C GLU A 197 -12.88 -10.24 -2.84
N LEU A 198 -12.01 -11.02 -3.49
CA LEU A 198 -11.55 -12.31 -2.99
C LEU A 198 -10.82 -12.21 -1.65
N ILE A 199 -9.91 -11.23 -1.49
CA ILE A 199 -9.21 -11.01 -0.23
C ILE A 199 -10.21 -10.64 0.89
N GLY A 200 -11.18 -9.77 0.58
CA GLY A 200 -12.25 -9.39 1.51
C GLY A 200 -13.13 -10.58 1.93
N GLN A 201 -13.55 -11.40 0.97
CA GLN A 201 -14.35 -12.60 1.23
C GLN A 201 -13.61 -13.58 2.15
N LEU A 202 -12.34 -13.87 1.87
CA LEU A 202 -11.52 -14.75 2.70
C LEU A 202 -11.43 -14.29 4.16
N ASN A 203 -11.28 -12.99 4.37
CA ASN A 203 -11.26 -12.45 5.73
C ASN A 203 -12.61 -12.62 6.43
N VAL A 204 -13.71 -12.33 5.75
CA VAL A 204 -15.07 -12.39 6.33
C VAL A 204 -15.52 -13.84 6.55
N GLU A 205 -15.33 -14.72 5.56
CA GLU A 205 -15.85 -16.09 5.60
C GLU A 205 -14.98 -17.06 6.42
N GLU A 206 -13.67 -16.89 6.36
CA GLU A 206 -12.73 -17.81 7.02
C GLU A 206 -12.04 -17.21 8.26
N GLY A 207 -12.26 -15.92 8.55
CA GLY A 207 -11.62 -15.23 9.67
C GLY A 207 -10.10 -15.13 9.56
N VAL A 208 -9.55 -15.24 8.33
CA VAL A 208 -8.10 -15.22 8.09
C VAL A 208 -7.55 -13.82 8.36
N THR A 209 -6.46 -13.76 9.13
CA THR A 209 -5.73 -12.49 9.33
C THR A 209 -4.87 -12.19 8.12
N ILE A 210 -4.92 -10.96 7.64
CA ILE A 210 -4.22 -10.58 6.40
C ILE A 210 -3.26 -9.42 6.67
N PHE A 211 -1.99 -9.64 6.33
CA PHE A 211 -0.95 -8.62 6.30
C PHE A 211 -0.64 -8.30 4.83
N LEU A 212 -1.11 -7.16 4.36
CA LEU A 212 -1.02 -6.75 2.96
C LEU A 212 -0.01 -5.61 2.79
N THR A 213 0.98 -5.75 1.91
CA THR A 213 1.72 -4.57 1.41
C THR A 213 1.13 -4.14 0.08
N SER A 214 0.90 -2.85 -0.05
CA SER A 214 0.47 -2.24 -1.32
C SER A 214 0.97 -0.81 -1.43
N HIS A 215 1.07 -0.33 -2.65
CA HIS A 215 1.19 1.08 -3.00
C HIS A 215 -0.05 1.55 -3.78
N ASP A 216 -1.03 0.67 -3.99
CA ASP A 216 -2.30 0.97 -4.65
C ASP A 216 -3.34 1.38 -3.59
N ALA A 217 -3.85 2.59 -3.72
CA ALA A 217 -4.82 3.16 -2.79
C ALA A 217 -6.13 2.37 -2.73
N GLY A 218 -6.57 1.82 -3.85
CA GLY A 218 -7.78 1.01 -3.91
C GLY A 218 -7.68 -0.26 -3.04
N ASP A 219 -6.49 -0.87 -2.92
CA ASP A 219 -6.28 -2.02 -2.04
C ASP A 219 -6.47 -1.62 -0.57
N ILE A 220 -5.96 -0.44 -0.22
CA ILE A 220 -6.03 0.08 1.15
C ILE A 220 -7.46 0.42 1.51
N GLU A 221 -8.16 1.13 0.64
CA GLU A 221 -9.51 1.63 0.88
C GLU A 221 -10.58 0.54 0.95
N GLN A 222 -10.48 -0.45 0.06
CA GLN A 222 -11.53 -1.45 -0.11
C GLN A 222 -11.34 -2.68 0.76
N VAL A 223 -10.09 -3.01 1.10
CA VAL A 223 -9.79 -4.28 1.77
C VAL A 223 -9.35 -4.07 3.22
N CYS A 224 -8.61 -2.98 3.52
CA CYS A 224 -7.95 -2.83 4.79
C CYS A 224 -8.73 -1.95 5.76
N ARG A 225 -8.71 -2.31 7.06
CA ARG A 225 -9.33 -1.50 8.13
C ARG A 225 -8.34 -0.60 8.84
N ARG A 226 -7.06 -0.97 8.84
CA ARG A 226 -5.96 -0.24 9.49
C ARG A 226 -4.78 -0.17 8.53
N ALA A 227 -4.06 0.94 8.60
CA ALA A 227 -2.86 1.17 7.81
C ALA A 227 -1.69 1.55 8.70
N ILE A 228 -0.55 0.93 8.46
CA ILE A 228 0.75 1.33 8.97
C ILE A 228 1.55 1.87 7.80
N VAL A 229 2.00 3.12 7.91
CA VAL A 229 2.84 3.76 6.90
C VAL A 229 4.30 3.68 7.37
N ILE A 230 5.14 3.08 6.53
CA ILE A 230 6.58 2.96 6.77
C ILE A 230 7.36 3.78 5.75
N ASN A 231 8.35 4.54 6.22
CA ASN A 231 9.28 5.27 5.38
C ASN A 231 10.71 5.12 5.92
N HIS A 232 11.70 4.96 5.04
CA HIS A 232 13.11 4.79 5.42
C HIS A 232 13.38 3.78 6.54
N GLY A 233 12.53 2.75 6.66
CA GLY A 233 12.64 1.70 7.67
C GLY A 233 11.97 2.02 9.01
N GLU A 234 11.27 3.14 9.15
CA GLU A 234 10.59 3.60 10.37
C GLU A 234 9.08 3.69 10.14
N ILE A 235 8.29 3.36 11.18
CA ILE A 235 6.84 3.57 11.14
C ILE A 235 6.58 5.06 11.41
N ILE A 236 5.91 5.72 10.46
CA ILE A 236 5.54 7.14 10.56
C ILE A 236 4.08 7.35 10.93
N LEU A 237 3.22 6.37 10.65
CA LEU A 237 1.81 6.43 11.00
C LEU A 237 1.28 5.02 11.24
N ASP A 238 0.42 4.86 12.24
CA ASP A 238 -0.34 3.65 12.53
C ASP A 238 -1.75 4.07 12.95
N THR A 239 -2.75 3.84 12.06
CA THR A 239 -4.09 4.37 12.25
C THR A 239 -5.14 3.57 11.48
N PRO A 240 -6.41 3.56 11.95
CA PRO A 240 -7.53 3.08 11.14
C PRO A 240 -7.64 3.85 9.81
N VAL A 241 -7.89 3.13 8.70
CA VAL A 241 -8.05 3.75 7.35
C VAL A 241 -9.15 4.81 7.34
N ALA A 242 -10.26 4.56 8.04
CA ALA A 242 -11.36 5.53 8.18
C ALA A 242 -10.92 6.82 8.89
N LYS A 243 -10.03 6.72 9.89
CA LYS A 243 -9.46 7.89 10.57
C LYS A 243 -8.48 8.62 9.68
N MET A 244 -7.59 7.88 9.01
CA MET A 244 -6.65 8.45 8.04
C MET A 244 -7.39 9.27 6.97
N LYS A 245 -8.44 8.71 6.36
CA LYS A 245 -9.30 9.44 5.42
C LYS A 245 -9.88 10.70 6.06
N ARG A 246 -10.53 10.60 7.22
CA ARG A 246 -11.20 11.74 7.88
C ARG A 246 -10.24 12.87 8.24
N ASP A 247 -9.03 12.54 8.69
CA ASP A 247 -8.05 13.55 9.11
C ASP A 247 -7.52 14.34 7.88
N TYR A 248 -7.46 13.70 6.69
CA TYR A 248 -7.07 14.32 5.43
C TYR A 248 -8.26 14.76 4.55
N LEU A 249 -9.51 14.36 4.85
CA LEU A 249 -10.74 14.82 4.18
C LEU A 249 -11.08 16.28 4.45
N LYS A 250 -10.35 16.95 5.35
CA LYS A 250 -10.45 18.40 5.54
C LYS A 250 -10.12 19.17 4.26
N VAL A 251 -9.34 18.59 3.38
CA VAL A 251 -9.00 19.16 2.08
C VAL A 251 -9.91 18.55 1.02
N LYS A 252 -10.62 19.39 0.26
CA LYS A 252 -11.42 18.99 -0.89
C LYS A 252 -10.73 19.43 -2.17
N THR A 253 -10.76 18.54 -3.16
CA THR A 253 -10.35 18.90 -4.53
C THR A 253 -11.56 19.42 -5.28
N VAL A 254 -11.46 20.60 -5.83
CA VAL A 254 -12.49 21.24 -6.67
C VAL A 254 -11.91 21.42 -8.06
N ASP A 255 -12.44 20.66 -9.02
CA ASP A 255 -12.14 20.79 -10.44
C ASP A 255 -13.22 21.64 -11.11
N LEU A 256 -12.83 22.74 -11.70
CA LEU A 256 -13.71 23.68 -12.38
C LEU A 256 -13.35 23.73 -13.86
N LEU A 257 -14.35 23.61 -14.73
CA LEU A 257 -14.28 23.98 -16.14
C LEU A 257 -15.00 25.30 -16.33
N LEU A 258 -14.26 26.33 -16.72
CA LEU A 258 -14.75 27.70 -16.85
C LEU A 258 -15.00 28.03 -18.31
N GLN A 259 -15.92 28.94 -18.57
CA GLN A 259 -16.11 29.51 -19.91
C GLN A 259 -14.97 30.45 -20.27
N GLU A 260 -14.46 31.20 -19.30
CA GLU A 260 -13.34 32.12 -19.44
C GLU A 260 -12.01 31.39 -19.11
N PRO A 261 -10.86 31.87 -19.61
CA PRO A 261 -9.57 31.30 -19.24
C PRO A 261 -9.31 31.38 -17.73
N ALA A 262 -8.86 30.30 -17.12
CA ALA A 262 -8.57 30.22 -15.67
C ALA A 262 -7.58 31.32 -15.21
N ALA A 263 -6.72 31.80 -16.12
CA ALA A 263 -5.78 32.89 -15.85
C ALA A 263 -6.45 34.22 -15.45
N THR A 264 -7.73 34.43 -15.78
CA THR A 264 -8.49 35.65 -15.38
C THR A 264 -8.75 35.71 -13.88
N LEU A 265 -8.75 34.56 -13.21
CA LEU A 265 -8.95 34.43 -11.77
C LEU A 265 -7.64 34.44 -10.96
N LEU A 266 -6.50 34.55 -11.63
CA LEU A 266 -5.19 34.38 -10.99
C LEU A 266 -4.40 35.69 -11.04
N LYS A 267 -3.74 36.02 -9.93
CA LYS A 267 -2.68 37.03 -9.88
C LYS A 267 -1.38 36.33 -9.46
N THR A 268 -0.30 36.67 -10.13
CA THR A 268 1.05 36.24 -9.74
C THR A 268 1.61 37.27 -8.78
N ASP A 269 2.03 36.80 -7.61
CA ASP A 269 2.71 37.65 -6.63
C ASP A 269 4.09 38.01 -7.19
N GLU A 270 4.37 39.28 -7.35
CA GLU A 270 5.62 39.78 -7.94
C GLU A 270 6.88 39.44 -7.11
N LYS A 271 6.70 39.14 -5.80
CA LYS A 271 7.83 38.85 -4.92
C LYS A 271 8.14 37.35 -4.78
N SER A 272 7.11 36.50 -4.78
CA SER A 272 7.28 35.05 -4.61
C SER A 272 7.16 34.25 -5.91
N GLY A 273 6.61 34.84 -6.99
CA GLY A 273 6.32 34.15 -8.25
C GLY A 273 5.15 33.14 -8.13
N GLU A 274 4.48 33.05 -7.00
CA GLU A 274 3.36 32.16 -6.77
C GLU A 274 2.06 32.70 -7.39
N GLN A 275 1.28 31.81 -7.96
CA GLN A 275 -0.06 32.13 -8.44
C GLN A 275 -1.05 32.11 -7.30
N ARG A 276 -1.79 33.20 -7.10
CA ARG A 276 -2.83 33.33 -6.07
C ARG A 276 -4.18 33.59 -6.71
N LEU A 277 -5.26 33.08 -6.10
CA LEU A 277 -6.61 33.41 -6.53
C LEU A 277 -6.92 34.89 -6.26
N SER A 278 -7.32 35.60 -7.30
CA SER A 278 -7.68 37.03 -7.23
C SER A 278 -9.20 37.18 -7.22
N ILE A 279 -9.87 36.60 -6.22
CA ILE A 279 -11.33 36.67 -6.08
C ILE A 279 -11.65 37.47 -4.82
N GLN A 280 -12.53 38.47 -4.91
CA GLN A 280 -13.06 39.17 -3.73
C GLN A 280 -14.15 38.29 -3.08
N LEU A 281 -13.93 37.88 -1.86
CA LEU A 281 -14.94 37.19 -1.06
C LEU A 281 -15.94 38.20 -0.45
N PRO A 282 -17.23 37.84 -0.23
CA PRO A 282 -18.21 38.73 0.37
C PRO A 282 -17.77 39.21 1.76
N SER A 283 -18.07 40.47 2.07
CA SER A 283 -17.57 41.23 3.23
C SER A 283 -17.94 40.73 4.65
N SER A 284 -18.55 39.58 4.79
CA SER A 284 -18.90 38.95 6.07
C SER A 284 -17.81 38.06 6.66
N ILE A 285 -16.72 37.86 5.95
CA ILE A 285 -15.56 37.06 6.37
C ILE A 285 -14.35 38.00 6.27
N HIS A 286 -13.56 38.14 7.33
CA HIS A 286 -12.39 39.02 7.40
C HIS A 286 -11.53 38.99 6.13
N GLU A 287 -11.49 40.11 5.39
CA GLU A 287 -11.10 40.24 3.99
C GLU A 287 -9.63 39.95 3.68
N GLU A 288 -8.73 39.97 4.63
CA GLU A 288 -7.28 39.86 4.35
C GLU A 288 -6.63 38.51 4.69
N LEU A 289 -7.28 37.66 5.48
CA LEU A 289 -6.69 36.41 5.97
C LEU A 289 -7.06 35.17 5.14
N LEU A 290 -8.10 35.24 4.32
CA LEU A 290 -8.75 34.05 3.73
C LEU A 290 -8.29 33.65 2.33
N VAL A 291 -7.62 34.52 1.62
CA VAL A 291 -7.21 34.24 0.23
C VAL A 291 -5.93 33.41 0.14
N THR A 292 -5.19 33.25 1.24
CA THR A 292 -3.89 32.57 1.26
C THR A 292 -3.82 31.34 2.17
N GLU A 293 -4.59 31.28 3.24
CA GLU A 293 -4.53 30.15 4.18
C GLU A 293 -5.70 29.18 3.95
N GLY A 294 -5.43 28.05 3.28
CA GLY A 294 -6.40 26.97 3.10
C GLY A 294 -6.86 26.73 1.66
N ILE A 295 -6.41 27.53 0.69
CA ILE A 295 -6.67 27.31 -0.74
C ILE A 295 -5.35 27.16 -1.48
N GLN A 296 -5.15 26.03 -2.15
CA GLN A 296 -3.99 25.77 -2.99
C GLN A 296 -4.43 25.56 -4.45
N ILE A 297 -3.76 26.25 -5.37
CA ILE A 297 -3.97 26.04 -6.80
C ILE A 297 -3.08 24.87 -7.23
N VAL A 298 -3.71 23.72 -7.54
CA VAL A 298 -2.99 22.54 -7.99
C VAL A 298 -2.65 22.64 -9.46
N LYS A 299 -3.59 23.17 -10.27
CA LYS A 299 -3.41 23.30 -11.71
C LYS A 299 -4.35 24.36 -12.25
N ALA A 300 -3.79 25.23 -13.11
CA ALA A 300 -4.56 26.14 -13.93
C ALA A 300 -4.05 26.04 -15.37
N ARG A 301 -4.89 25.59 -16.30
CA ARG A 301 -4.51 25.45 -17.71
C ARG A 301 -5.72 25.67 -18.63
N GLY A 302 -5.63 26.67 -19.52
CA GLY A 302 -6.73 26.99 -20.40
C GLY A 302 -7.98 27.39 -19.61
N HIS A 303 -9.05 26.66 -19.78
CA HIS A 303 -10.33 26.86 -19.09
C HIS A 303 -10.48 26.00 -17.81
N GLY A 304 -9.51 25.13 -17.52
CA GLY A 304 -9.53 24.24 -16.35
C GLY A 304 -8.80 24.85 -15.16
N LEU A 305 -9.44 24.83 -13.99
CA LEU A 305 -8.89 25.27 -12.71
C LEU A 305 -9.12 24.16 -11.67
N LYS A 306 -8.03 23.64 -11.11
CA LYS A 306 -8.07 22.65 -10.04
C LYS A 306 -7.56 23.28 -8.75
N LEU A 307 -8.41 23.26 -7.73
CA LEU A 307 -8.14 23.82 -6.40
C LEU A 307 -8.14 22.71 -5.36
N GLU A 308 -7.30 22.83 -4.37
CA GLU A 308 -7.40 22.13 -3.08
C GLU A 308 -7.82 23.14 -2.01
N ILE A 309 -8.87 22.80 -1.26
CA ILE A 309 -9.48 23.68 -0.29
C ILE A 309 -9.55 22.96 1.06
N ASP A 310 -8.87 23.50 2.07
CA ASP A 310 -8.99 23.04 3.44
C ASP A 310 -10.31 23.53 4.05
N THR A 311 -11.31 22.64 4.07
CA THR A 311 -12.66 22.96 4.54
C THR A 311 -12.74 23.22 6.05
N SER A 312 -11.69 22.92 6.82
CA SER A 312 -11.59 23.28 8.23
C SER A 312 -11.24 24.76 8.43
N ARG A 313 -10.60 25.37 7.44
CA ARG A 313 -10.17 26.78 7.45
C ARG A 313 -11.04 27.66 6.54
N CYS A 314 -11.49 27.11 5.43
CA CYS A 314 -12.23 27.84 4.42
C CYS A 314 -13.43 27.03 3.90
N PRO A 315 -14.68 27.43 4.17
CA PRO A 315 -15.85 26.73 3.67
C PRO A 315 -15.93 26.86 2.13
N LEU A 316 -16.41 25.78 1.47
CA LEU A 316 -16.46 25.69 0.01
C LEU A 316 -17.44 26.70 -0.64
N GLU A 317 -18.60 26.91 0.02
CA GLU A 317 -19.70 27.69 -0.54
C GLU A 317 -19.29 29.13 -0.92
N PRO A 318 -18.63 29.94 -0.07
CA PRO A 318 -18.18 31.27 -0.43
C PRO A 318 -17.17 31.31 -1.56
N ILE A 319 -16.30 30.28 -1.67
CA ILE A 319 -15.29 30.21 -2.74
C ILE A 319 -15.98 29.99 -4.09
N ILE A 320 -16.90 29.01 -4.13
CA ILE A 320 -17.65 28.70 -5.35
C ILE A 320 -18.51 29.91 -5.77
N ALA A 321 -19.21 30.54 -4.81
CA ALA A 321 -19.99 31.74 -5.07
C ALA A 321 -19.14 32.88 -5.63
N ALA A 322 -17.94 33.09 -5.10
CA ALA A 322 -17.03 34.11 -5.57
C ALA A 322 -16.50 33.82 -7.00
N VAL A 323 -16.20 32.52 -7.30
CA VAL A 323 -15.85 32.13 -8.68
C VAL A 323 -16.99 32.42 -9.66
N MET A 324 -18.24 32.07 -9.29
CA MET A 324 -19.43 32.28 -10.10
C MET A 324 -19.74 33.77 -10.36
N GLN A 325 -19.30 34.67 -9.49
CA GLN A 325 -19.43 36.11 -9.70
C GLN A 325 -18.49 36.66 -10.80
N HIS A 326 -17.38 35.99 -11.04
CA HIS A 326 -16.33 36.45 -11.95
C HIS A 326 -16.25 35.64 -13.25
N CYS A 327 -16.71 34.39 -13.23
CA CYS A 327 -16.64 33.46 -14.36
C CYS A 327 -17.88 32.57 -14.44
N HIS A 328 -18.24 32.13 -15.64
CA HIS A 328 -19.24 31.13 -15.86
C HIS A 328 -18.62 29.71 -15.68
N ILE A 329 -19.15 28.95 -14.75
CA ILE A 329 -18.76 27.54 -14.54
C ILE A 329 -19.56 26.67 -15.51
N LEU A 330 -18.85 25.98 -16.42
CA LEU A 330 -19.43 25.04 -17.37
C LEU A 330 -19.61 23.66 -16.75
N ASP A 331 -18.67 23.23 -15.90
CA ASP A 331 -18.73 21.99 -15.16
C ASP A 331 -17.95 22.13 -13.84
N MET A 332 -18.39 21.38 -12.80
CA MET A 332 -17.77 21.39 -11.49
C MET A 332 -17.82 20.00 -10.86
N THR A 333 -16.66 19.54 -10.42
CA THR A 333 -16.54 18.32 -9.64
C THR A 333 -15.90 18.63 -8.30
N ILE A 334 -16.56 18.21 -7.22
CA ILE A 334 -16.02 18.27 -5.84
C ILE A 334 -15.77 16.85 -5.41
N ALA A 335 -14.53 16.53 -5.11
CA ALA A 335 -14.11 15.20 -4.71
C ALA A 335 -13.23 15.25 -3.46
N ASP A 336 -13.22 14.15 -2.72
CA ASP A 336 -12.21 13.90 -1.70
C ASP A 336 -10.86 13.66 -2.39
N PRO A 337 -9.74 14.06 -1.76
CA PRO A 337 -8.43 13.72 -2.30
C PRO A 337 -8.30 12.20 -2.39
N PRO A 338 -7.78 11.68 -3.51
CA PRO A 338 -7.53 10.26 -3.63
C PRO A 338 -6.51 9.81 -2.58
N MET A 339 -6.57 8.54 -2.18
CA MET A 339 -5.71 7.99 -1.12
C MET A 339 -4.22 8.13 -1.47
N GLU A 340 -3.87 8.12 -2.76
CA GLU A 340 -2.51 8.36 -3.25
C GLU A 340 -1.99 9.73 -2.81
N GLU A 341 -2.82 10.77 -2.90
CA GLU A 341 -2.45 12.12 -2.47
C GLU A 341 -2.33 12.21 -0.95
N ILE A 342 -3.21 11.53 -0.20
CA ILE A 342 -3.12 11.41 1.26
C ILE A 342 -1.78 10.79 1.65
N ILE A 343 -1.42 9.68 1.05
CA ILE A 343 -0.16 8.99 1.30
C ILE A 343 1.05 9.87 0.92
N ALA A 344 0.98 10.57 -0.22
CA ALA A 344 2.04 11.48 -0.65
C ALA A 344 2.25 12.65 0.34
N ARG A 345 1.17 13.20 0.92
CA ARG A 345 1.25 14.24 1.96
C ARG A 345 1.89 13.73 3.25
N ILE A 346 1.50 12.53 3.71
CA ILE A 346 2.12 11.90 4.88
C ILE A 346 3.64 11.78 4.71
N TYR A 347 4.12 11.46 3.49
CA TYR A 347 5.55 11.43 3.20
C TYR A 347 6.18 12.82 3.14
N GLY A 348 5.47 13.81 2.59
CA GLY A 348 5.94 15.20 2.46
C GLY A 348 6.12 15.90 3.80
N GLU A 349 5.18 15.74 4.72
CA GLU A 349 5.24 16.30 6.07
C GLU A 349 6.47 15.79 6.85
N GLN A 350 6.82 14.52 6.69
CA GLN A 350 8.00 13.95 7.33
C GLN A 350 9.31 14.55 6.78
N THR A 351 9.39 14.75 5.46
CA THR A 351 10.60 15.30 4.82
C THR A 351 10.85 16.75 5.26
N GLN A 352 9.80 17.52 5.55
CA GLN A 352 9.93 18.87 6.11
C GLN A 352 10.43 18.85 7.55
N HIS A 353 9.91 17.97 8.40
CA HIS A 353 10.40 17.81 9.77
C HIS A 353 11.85 17.34 9.87
N GLU A 354 12.32 16.49 8.95
CA GLU A 354 13.73 16.06 8.90
C GLU A 354 14.69 17.18 8.44
N ASN A 355 14.20 18.13 7.64
CA ASN A 355 15.01 19.27 7.16
C ASN A 355 15.07 20.44 8.17
N GLU A 356 14.17 20.48 9.15
CA GLU A 356 14.11 21.51 10.19
C GLU A 356 14.88 21.13 11.47
N MET A 357 15.30 19.87 11.61
CA MET A 357 16.19 19.38 12.71
C MET A 357 17.65 19.32 12.27
#